data_eb304cbc662f1208879851cc995742b8
#
_entry.id   eb304cbc662f1208879851cc995742b8
#
_cell.length_a   1.000
_cell.length_b   1.000
_cell.length_c   1.000
_cell.angle_alpha   90.00
_cell.angle_beta   90.00
_cell.angle_gamma   90.00
#
_symmetry.space_group_name_H-M   'P 1'
#
loop_
_entity.id
_entity.type
_entity.pdbx_description
1 polymer ?
#
loop_
_entity_poly.entity_id
_entity_poly.type
_entity_poly.pdbx_seq_one_letter_code
_entity_poly.pdbx_strand_id
1 'polypeptide(L)'
;MVHFVSILGSTGSIGRQSLDVVKHLGVKVSALTAGTNVDRMAEQCREFMPQLAVMATAEAALKLKERIHDLPIQIAWGEDGLIEAATMPQADCIITAIVGMLGLKPTLAAIRAKKRIGLANKETLVCAGELVMAEAQKYGAEIIPVDSEHSAIFQCLMPKL
;
A
#
# COMPACT_ATOMS: atom_id res chain seq x y z
N MET A 1 -0.08 4.15 -17.47
CA MET A 1 1.22 4.32 -16.78
C MET A 1 0.92 4.67 -15.33
N VAL A 2 1.65 4.13 -14.35
CA VAL A 2 1.47 4.47 -12.92
C VAL A 2 2.28 5.74 -12.61
N HIS A 3 1.63 6.76 -12.09
CA HIS A 3 2.27 8.02 -11.71
C HIS A 3 2.36 8.17 -10.19
N PHE A 4 1.37 7.65 -9.48
CA PHE A 4 1.27 7.74 -8.03
C PHE A 4 0.96 6.37 -7.42
N VAL A 5 1.58 6.08 -6.29
CA VAL A 5 1.39 4.83 -5.55
C VAL A 5 1.13 5.09 -4.08
N SER A 6 0.24 4.30 -3.47
CA SER A 6 0.16 4.16 -2.01
C SER A 6 0.75 2.82 -1.60
N ILE A 7 1.57 2.80 -0.56
CA ILE A 7 2.22 1.58 -0.05
C ILE A 7 1.73 1.30 1.37
N LEU A 8 0.97 0.24 1.50
CA LEU A 8 0.46 -0.23 2.78
C LEU A 8 1.46 -1.20 3.41
N GLY A 9 2.07 -0.83 4.53
CA GLY A 9 3.13 -1.59 5.17
C GLY A 9 4.54 -1.25 4.64
N SER A 10 4.83 0.03 4.43
CA SER A 10 6.06 0.54 3.81
C SER A 10 7.35 0.21 4.56
N THR A 11 7.29 0.03 5.88
CA THR A 11 8.46 -0.26 6.73
C THR A 11 8.85 -1.74 6.75
N GLY A 12 7.98 -2.62 6.24
CA GLY A 12 8.24 -4.06 6.09
C GLY A 12 9.20 -4.37 4.93
N SER A 13 9.56 -5.65 4.76
CA SER A 13 10.51 -6.09 3.72
C SER A 13 10.02 -5.73 2.31
N ILE A 14 8.81 -6.15 1.95
CA ILE A 14 8.23 -5.87 0.62
C ILE A 14 7.99 -4.37 0.43
N GLY A 15 7.49 -3.68 1.46
CA GLY A 15 7.27 -2.23 1.39
C GLY A 15 8.54 -1.45 1.08
N ARG A 16 9.67 -1.80 1.70
CA ARG A 16 10.99 -1.18 1.42
C ARG A 16 11.46 -1.45 -0.01
N GLN A 17 11.38 -2.71 -0.44
CA GLN A 17 11.73 -3.08 -1.82
C GLN A 17 10.84 -2.35 -2.84
N SER A 18 9.56 -2.19 -2.53
CA SER A 18 8.64 -1.41 -3.36
C SER A 18 9.06 0.07 -3.44
N LEU A 19 9.49 0.66 -2.33
CA LEU A 19 10.00 2.03 -2.32
C LEU A 19 11.29 2.20 -3.14
N ASP A 20 12.20 1.22 -3.10
CA ASP A 20 13.40 1.22 -3.94
C ASP A 20 13.04 1.22 -5.43
N VAL A 21 12.07 0.41 -5.83
CA VAL A 21 11.57 0.36 -7.22
C VAL A 21 10.88 1.68 -7.59
N VAL A 22 10.03 2.21 -6.72
CA VAL A 22 9.30 3.47 -6.91
C VAL A 22 10.29 4.63 -7.13
N LYS A 23 11.34 4.69 -6.33
CA LYS A 23 12.42 5.68 -6.46
C LYS A 23 13.14 5.56 -7.79
N HIS A 24 13.50 4.33 -8.20
CA HIS A 24 14.19 4.05 -9.46
C HIS A 24 13.34 4.45 -10.68
N LEU A 25 12.04 4.22 -10.63
CA LEU A 25 11.10 4.54 -11.70
C LEU A 25 10.61 6.00 -11.68
N GLY A 26 10.96 6.79 -10.69
CA GLY A 26 10.50 8.18 -10.55
C GLY A 26 8.98 8.29 -10.28
N VAL A 27 8.35 7.25 -9.76
CA VAL A 27 6.93 7.24 -9.38
C VAL A 27 6.77 8.01 -8.06
N LYS A 28 5.71 8.81 -7.93
CA LYS A 28 5.42 9.56 -6.71
C LYS A 28 4.65 8.72 -5.70
N VAL A 29 4.87 9.00 -4.42
CA VAL A 29 4.18 8.32 -3.32
C VAL A 29 3.04 9.19 -2.81
N SER A 30 1.80 8.67 -2.85
CA SER A 30 0.61 9.34 -2.31
C SER A 30 0.47 9.10 -0.82
N ALA A 31 0.60 7.85 -0.39
CA ALA A 31 0.49 7.49 1.02
C ALA A 31 1.46 6.37 1.41
N LEU A 32 1.91 6.42 2.65
CA LEU A 32 2.67 5.37 3.32
C LEU A 32 1.95 4.94 4.58
N THR A 33 1.97 3.63 4.87
CA THR A 33 1.47 3.14 6.14
C THR A 33 2.49 2.26 6.84
N ALA A 34 2.52 2.28 8.16
CA ALA A 34 3.42 1.48 8.97
C ALA A 34 2.74 1.00 10.26
N GLY A 35 3.32 -0.03 10.89
CA GLY A 35 2.94 -0.46 12.22
C GLY A 35 3.34 0.57 13.29
N THR A 36 4.36 0.27 14.06
CA THR A 36 4.85 1.12 15.15
C THR A 36 6.28 1.63 14.96
N ASN A 37 6.91 1.33 13.83
CA ASN A 37 8.27 1.77 13.54
C ASN A 37 8.29 3.24 13.08
N VAL A 38 8.22 4.14 14.06
CA VAL A 38 8.16 5.59 13.83
C VAL A 38 9.43 6.14 13.18
N ASP A 39 10.61 5.66 13.59
CA ASP A 39 11.88 6.17 13.08
C ASP A 39 12.01 5.93 11.57
N ARG A 40 11.77 4.69 11.14
CA ARG A 40 11.81 4.35 9.71
C ARG A 40 10.72 5.05 8.91
N MET A 41 9.53 5.21 9.49
CA MET A 41 8.46 5.94 8.84
C MET A 41 8.83 7.42 8.65
N ALA A 42 9.48 8.04 9.63
CA ALA A 42 9.94 9.42 9.52
C ALA A 42 11.01 9.58 8.42
N GLU A 43 11.96 8.64 8.32
CA GLU A 43 12.94 8.60 7.22
C GLU A 43 12.25 8.52 5.85
N GLN A 44 11.29 7.60 5.69
CA GLN A 44 10.53 7.43 4.46
C GLN A 44 9.70 8.68 4.11
N CYS A 45 9.09 9.31 5.11
CA CYS A 45 8.35 10.56 4.92
C CYS A 45 9.26 11.69 4.40
N ARG A 46 10.47 11.83 4.92
CA ARG A 46 11.44 12.82 4.44
C ARG A 46 11.92 12.55 3.03
N GLU A 47 12.12 11.28 2.69
CA GLU A 47 12.64 10.89 1.38
C GLU A 47 11.57 10.97 0.29
N PHE A 48 10.37 10.45 0.54
CA PHE A 48 9.33 10.29 -0.47
C PHE A 48 8.24 11.36 -0.45
N MET A 49 8.17 12.17 0.61
CA MET A 49 7.22 13.28 0.75
C MET A 49 5.77 12.88 0.41
N PRO A 50 5.21 11.82 1.03
CA PRO A 50 3.83 11.42 0.77
C PRO A 50 2.86 12.51 1.25
N GLN A 51 1.64 12.51 0.71
CA GLN A 51 0.58 13.40 1.21
C GLN A 51 0.01 12.90 2.55
N LEU A 52 -0.04 11.57 2.73
CA LEU A 52 -0.59 10.92 3.92
C LEU A 52 0.39 9.89 4.49
N ALA A 53 0.60 9.94 5.78
CA ALA A 53 1.34 8.94 6.56
C ALA A 53 0.44 8.33 7.63
N VAL A 54 0.34 7.01 7.68
CA VAL A 54 -0.56 6.30 8.61
C VAL A 54 0.22 5.37 9.51
N MET A 55 -0.03 5.47 10.81
CA MET A 55 0.51 4.56 11.82
C MET A 55 -0.57 3.63 12.35
N ALA A 56 -0.18 2.47 12.89
CA ALA A 56 -1.15 1.52 13.44
C ALA A 56 -1.90 2.07 14.66
N THR A 57 -1.26 2.91 15.47
CA THR A 57 -1.82 3.44 16.72
C THR A 57 -1.73 4.97 16.79
N ALA A 58 -2.63 5.58 17.55
CA ALA A 58 -2.63 7.01 17.82
C ALA A 58 -1.32 7.47 18.50
N GLU A 59 -0.76 6.65 19.40
CA GLU A 59 0.51 6.95 20.07
C GLU A 59 1.67 7.04 19.06
N ALA A 60 1.76 6.06 18.14
CA ALA A 60 2.79 6.06 17.11
C ALA A 60 2.60 7.25 16.13
N ALA A 61 1.36 7.59 15.82
CA ALA A 61 1.05 8.75 14.98
C ALA A 61 1.47 10.07 15.65
N LEU A 62 1.26 10.24 16.94
CA LEU A 62 1.73 11.40 17.69
C LEU A 62 3.26 11.50 17.68
N LYS A 63 3.95 10.40 17.95
CA LYS A 63 5.42 10.36 17.87
C LYS A 63 5.94 10.69 16.46
N LEU A 64 5.27 10.20 15.42
CA LEU A 64 5.61 10.54 14.05
C LEU A 64 5.41 12.02 13.77
N LYS A 65 4.30 12.60 14.23
CA LYS A 65 4.00 14.03 14.08
C LYS A 65 5.07 14.90 14.69
N GLU A 66 5.59 14.54 15.85
CA GLU A 66 6.72 15.25 16.49
C GLU A 66 8.00 15.16 15.64
N ARG A 67 8.27 13.99 15.03
CA ARG A 67 9.48 13.77 14.22
C ARG A 67 9.48 14.49 12.88
N ILE A 68 8.30 14.70 12.28
CA ILE A 68 8.15 15.30 10.96
C ILE A 68 7.28 16.57 10.98
N HIS A 69 7.26 17.28 12.11
CA HIS A 69 6.45 18.50 12.29
C HIS A 69 6.79 19.61 11.27
N ASP A 70 7.95 19.56 10.68
CA ASP A 70 8.46 20.45 9.63
C ASP A 70 7.96 20.10 8.21
N LEU A 71 7.30 18.95 8.04
CA LEU A 71 6.82 18.48 6.74
C LEU A 71 5.31 18.67 6.59
N PRO A 72 4.82 19.06 5.40
CA PRO A 72 3.40 19.24 5.13
C PRO A 72 2.68 17.91 4.84
N ILE A 73 2.84 16.92 5.73
CA ILE A 73 2.29 15.57 5.57
C ILE A 73 1.12 15.40 6.54
N GLN A 74 -0.03 14.99 6.02
CA GLN A 74 -1.16 14.60 6.86
C GLN A 74 -0.84 13.28 7.59
N ILE A 75 -1.19 13.20 8.86
CA ILE A 75 -0.96 12.00 9.68
C ILE A 75 -2.29 11.44 10.16
N ALA A 76 -2.49 10.14 9.95
CA ALA A 76 -3.64 9.38 10.42
C ALA A 76 -3.18 8.10 11.13
N TRP A 77 -4.13 7.35 11.69
CA TRP A 77 -3.85 6.09 12.36
C TRP A 77 -5.02 5.12 12.28
N GLY A 78 -4.74 3.85 12.57
CA GLY A 78 -5.75 2.81 12.68
C GLY A 78 -6.35 2.38 11.35
N GLU A 79 -7.49 1.70 11.41
CA GLU A 79 -8.16 1.11 10.25
C GLU A 79 -8.67 2.17 9.28
N ASP A 80 -9.27 3.24 9.78
CA ASP A 80 -9.79 4.33 8.94
C ASP A 80 -8.66 4.99 8.15
N GLY A 81 -7.51 5.22 8.78
CA GLY A 81 -6.31 5.72 8.09
C GLY A 81 -5.79 4.77 7.01
N LEU A 82 -5.82 3.45 7.26
CA LEU A 82 -5.45 2.45 6.26
C LEU A 82 -6.39 2.48 5.05
N ILE A 83 -7.69 2.63 5.28
CA ILE A 83 -8.69 2.74 4.22
C ILE A 83 -8.48 4.05 3.44
N GLU A 84 -8.23 5.16 4.12
CA GLU A 84 -7.91 6.44 3.49
C GLU A 84 -6.68 6.31 2.58
N ALA A 85 -5.58 5.73 3.08
CA ALA A 85 -4.37 5.49 2.28
C ALA A 85 -4.62 4.60 1.05
N ALA A 86 -5.47 3.59 1.19
CA ALA A 86 -5.83 2.66 0.12
C ALA A 86 -6.76 3.27 -0.94
N THR A 87 -7.45 4.36 -0.61
CA THR A 87 -8.42 5.02 -1.50
C THR A 87 -8.00 6.42 -1.92
N MET A 88 -6.73 6.81 -1.67
CA MET A 88 -6.21 8.13 -2.07
C MET A 88 -6.57 8.45 -3.52
N PRO A 89 -7.23 9.60 -3.78
CA PRO A 89 -7.70 9.92 -5.13
C PRO A 89 -6.60 9.91 -6.20
N GLN A 90 -5.41 10.40 -5.85
CA GLN A 90 -4.28 10.51 -6.77
C GLN A 90 -3.58 9.17 -7.02
N ALA A 91 -3.72 8.19 -6.13
CA ALA A 91 -3.03 6.91 -6.28
C ALA A 91 -3.62 6.10 -7.45
N ASP A 92 -2.78 5.75 -8.41
CA ASP A 92 -3.13 4.87 -9.51
C ASP A 92 -3.03 3.40 -9.09
N CYS A 93 -2.09 3.11 -8.21
CA CYS A 93 -1.77 1.77 -7.76
C CYS A 93 -1.61 1.73 -6.23
N ILE A 94 -2.10 0.66 -5.63
CA ILE A 94 -1.96 0.39 -4.20
C ILE A 94 -1.12 -0.88 -4.03
N ILE A 95 -0.02 -0.80 -3.31
CA ILE A 95 0.78 -1.97 -2.94
C ILE A 95 0.39 -2.39 -1.53
N THR A 96 -0.15 -3.59 -1.39
CA THR A 96 -0.59 -4.13 -0.10
C THR A 96 0.47 -5.08 0.45
N ALA A 97 1.33 -4.57 1.33
CA ALA A 97 2.41 -5.31 1.98
C ALA A 97 2.20 -5.45 3.51
N ILE A 98 0.95 -5.32 3.96
CA ILE A 98 0.56 -5.55 5.36
C ILE A 98 0.38 -7.05 5.56
N VAL A 99 0.96 -7.60 6.63
CA VAL A 99 0.81 -9.01 6.96
C VAL A 99 -0.54 -9.32 7.63
N GLY A 100 -1.05 -10.52 7.41
CA GLY A 100 -2.27 -11.02 8.05
C GLY A 100 -3.55 -10.37 7.52
N MET A 101 -4.64 -10.49 8.28
CA MET A 101 -5.99 -10.07 7.87
C MET A 101 -6.23 -8.55 7.90
N LEU A 102 -5.32 -7.78 8.50
CA LEU A 102 -5.43 -6.32 8.53
C LEU A 102 -5.44 -5.68 7.14
N GLY A 103 -4.86 -6.35 6.16
CA GLY A 103 -4.85 -5.90 4.77
C GLY A 103 -6.17 -6.10 4.02
N LEU A 104 -7.10 -6.94 4.50
CA LEU A 104 -8.32 -7.30 3.76
C LEU A 104 -9.24 -6.09 3.51
N LYS A 105 -9.61 -5.37 4.55
CA LYS A 105 -10.52 -4.22 4.43
C LYS A 105 -9.96 -3.11 3.53
N PRO A 106 -8.69 -2.65 3.71
CA PRO A 106 -8.09 -1.68 2.81
C PRO A 106 -8.02 -2.19 1.36
N THR A 107 -7.73 -3.48 1.14
CA THR A 107 -7.70 -4.07 -0.20
C THR A 107 -9.09 -4.03 -0.87
N LEU A 108 -10.14 -4.41 -0.16
CA LEU A 108 -11.52 -4.33 -0.67
C LEU A 108 -11.93 -2.87 -0.94
N ALA A 109 -11.53 -1.92 -0.10
CA ALA A 109 -11.79 -0.50 -0.32
C ALA A 109 -11.08 0.01 -1.58
N ALA A 110 -9.81 -0.37 -1.79
CA ALA A 110 -9.06 -0.02 -3.00
C ALA A 110 -9.69 -0.62 -4.28
N ILE A 111 -10.16 -1.88 -4.22
CA ILE A 111 -10.88 -2.54 -5.32
C ILE A 111 -12.14 -1.75 -5.68
N ARG A 112 -12.95 -1.38 -4.68
CA ARG A 112 -14.18 -0.60 -4.88
C ARG A 112 -13.90 0.80 -5.44
N ALA A 113 -12.76 1.37 -5.09
CA ALA A 113 -12.24 2.62 -5.66
C ALA A 113 -11.58 2.43 -7.05
N LYS A 114 -11.66 1.22 -7.64
CA LYS A 114 -11.13 0.86 -8.98
C LYS A 114 -9.63 1.11 -9.11
N LYS A 115 -8.88 0.96 -8.03
CA LYS A 115 -7.42 1.06 -8.06
C LYS A 115 -6.80 -0.21 -8.60
N ARG A 116 -5.62 -0.10 -9.22
CA ARG A 116 -4.76 -1.26 -9.49
C ARG A 116 -4.14 -1.72 -8.17
N ILE A 117 -4.13 -3.01 -7.91
CA ILE A 117 -3.67 -3.58 -6.65
C ILE A 117 -2.43 -4.43 -6.90
N GLY A 118 -1.28 -4.03 -6.37
CA GLY A 118 -0.10 -4.89 -6.23
C GLY A 118 -0.22 -5.67 -4.93
N LEU A 119 -0.64 -6.93 -5.00
CA LEU A 119 -0.95 -7.74 -3.83
C LEU A 119 0.26 -8.57 -3.40
N ALA A 120 0.87 -8.19 -2.27
CA ALA A 120 1.94 -8.95 -1.62
C ALA A 120 1.45 -9.77 -0.41
N ASN A 121 0.26 -9.45 0.11
CA ASN A 121 -0.36 -10.16 1.22
C ASN A 121 -1.15 -11.37 0.70
N LYS A 122 -0.49 -12.53 0.61
CA LYS A 122 -1.12 -13.78 0.17
C LYS A 122 -2.19 -14.29 1.13
N GLU A 123 -2.10 -13.96 2.42
CA GLU A 123 -3.07 -14.36 3.44
C GLU A 123 -4.47 -13.83 3.10
N THR A 124 -4.55 -12.66 2.51
CA THR A 124 -5.82 -12.08 2.00
C THR A 124 -6.47 -12.98 0.96
N LEU A 125 -5.70 -13.55 0.03
CA LEU A 125 -6.24 -14.49 -0.97
C LEU A 125 -6.53 -15.87 -0.39
N VAL A 126 -5.73 -16.35 0.55
CA VAL A 126 -5.96 -17.65 1.20
C VAL A 126 -7.27 -17.63 2.01
N CYS A 127 -7.52 -16.57 2.75
CA CYS A 127 -8.68 -16.47 3.64
C CYS A 127 -9.95 -15.92 2.96
N ALA A 128 -9.81 -15.07 1.95
CA ALA A 128 -10.91 -14.34 1.34
C ALA A 128 -10.79 -14.21 -0.18
N GLY A 129 -10.08 -15.13 -0.84
CA GLY A 129 -9.80 -15.06 -2.28
C GLY A 129 -11.04 -14.97 -3.15
N GLU A 130 -12.06 -15.78 -2.88
CA GLU A 130 -13.33 -15.74 -3.62
C GLU A 130 -13.97 -14.35 -3.53
N LEU A 131 -14.04 -13.77 -2.33
CA LEU A 131 -14.60 -12.44 -2.11
C LEU A 131 -13.77 -11.37 -2.84
N VAL A 132 -12.46 -11.40 -2.69
CA VAL A 132 -11.54 -10.42 -3.29
C VAL A 132 -11.62 -10.48 -4.82
N MET A 133 -11.62 -11.68 -5.41
CA MET A 133 -11.72 -11.86 -6.87
C MET A 133 -13.09 -11.47 -7.41
N ALA A 134 -14.17 -11.80 -6.70
CA ALA A 134 -15.53 -11.39 -7.08
C ALA A 134 -15.69 -9.86 -7.05
N GLU A 135 -15.20 -9.20 -6.01
CA GLU A 135 -15.21 -7.73 -5.92
C GLU A 135 -14.34 -7.10 -7.02
N ALA A 136 -13.14 -7.65 -7.27
CA ALA A 136 -12.26 -7.16 -8.34
C ALA A 136 -12.94 -7.24 -9.71
N GLN A 137 -13.59 -8.35 -10.03
CA GLN A 137 -14.36 -8.52 -11.26
C GLN A 137 -15.52 -7.53 -11.34
N LYS A 138 -16.29 -7.39 -10.26
CA LYS A 138 -17.44 -6.50 -10.18
C LYS A 138 -17.08 -5.03 -10.43
N TYR A 139 -15.97 -4.57 -9.87
CA TYR A 139 -15.53 -3.17 -9.98
C TYR A 139 -14.53 -2.92 -11.11
N GLY A 140 -14.07 -3.98 -11.79
CA GLY A 140 -13.07 -3.87 -12.87
C GLY A 140 -11.68 -3.48 -12.35
N ALA A 141 -11.34 -3.86 -11.11
CA ALA A 141 -10.03 -3.61 -10.53
C ALA A 141 -9.03 -4.69 -10.94
N GLU A 142 -7.82 -4.29 -11.30
CA GLU A 142 -6.74 -5.21 -11.66
C GLU A 142 -5.94 -5.61 -10.41
N ILE A 143 -5.79 -6.91 -10.18
CA ILE A 143 -4.95 -7.46 -9.10
C ILE A 143 -3.71 -8.08 -9.73
N ILE A 144 -2.54 -7.58 -9.32
CA ILE A 144 -1.23 -8.06 -9.77
C ILE A 144 -0.52 -8.68 -8.56
N PRO A 145 -0.10 -9.94 -8.63
CA PRO A 145 0.66 -10.56 -7.55
C PRO A 145 2.07 -9.95 -7.48
N VAL A 146 2.52 -9.67 -6.27
CA VAL A 146 3.87 -9.13 -5.97
C VAL A 146 4.76 -10.15 -5.27
N ASP A 147 4.16 -11.15 -4.58
CA ASP A 147 4.95 -12.24 -4.03
C ASP A 147 5.63 -13.06 -5.12
N SER A 148 6.77 -13.69 -4.79
CA SER A 148 7.62 -14.35 -5.79
C SER A 148 6.94 -15.52 -6.50
N GLU A 149 6.17 -16.33 -5.79
CA GLU A 149 5.54 -17.54 -6.33
C GLU A 149 4.43 -17.20 -7.33
N HIS A 150 3.49 -16.36 -6.90
CA HIS A 150 2.37 -15.96 -7.76
C HIS A 150 2.81 -15.03 -8.90
N SER A 151 3.78 -14.16 -8.66
CA SER A 151 4.33 -13.27 -9.70
C SER A 151 5.01 -14.07 -10.82
N ALA A 152 5.77 -15.12 -10.49
CA ALA A 152 6.39 -16.00 -11.48
C ALA A 152 5.33 -16.68 -12.37
N ILE A 153 4.28 -17.23 -11.77
CA ILE A 153 3.18 -17.86 -12.52
C ILE A 153 2.46 -16.82 -13.39
N PHE A 154 2.16 -15.66 -12.82
CA PHE A 154 1.48 -14.57 -13.53
C PHE A 154 2.27 -14.13 -14.77
N GLN A 155 3.59 -13.95 -14.65
CA GLN A 155 4.45 -13.58 -15.78
C GLN A 155 4.49 -14.66 -16.88
N CYS A 156 4.47 -15.95 -16.50
CA CYS A 156 4.41 -17.04 -17.45
C CYS A 156 3.08 -17.11 -18.24
N LEU A 157 2.00 -16.61 -17.64
CA LEU A 157 0.67 -16.58 -18.26
C LEU A 157 0.41 -15.32 -19.07
N MET A 158 1.27 -14.30 -18.96
CA MET A 158 1.15 -13.10 -19.78
C MET A 158 1.37 -13.44 -21.27
N PRO A 159 0.51 -12.92 -22.18
CA PRO A 159 0.79 -13.02 -23.60
C PRO A 159 2.18 -12.44 -23.89
N LYS A 160 2.99 -13.17 -24.64
CA LYS A 160 4.25 -12.61 -25.14
C LYS A 160 3.89 -11.45 -26.08
N LEU A 161 4.27 -10.24 -25.67
CA LEU A 161 4.18 -9.04 -26.50
C LEU A 161 5.14 -9.15 -27.69
#